data_d4c4467feaaa1c15eb963be0a8b9d27e
#
_entry.id   d4c4467feaaa1c15eb963be0a8b9d27e
#
_cell.length_a   1.000
_cell.length_b   1.000
_cell.length_c   1.000
_cell.angle_alpha   90.00
_cell.angle_beta   90.00
_cell.angle_gamma   90.00
#
_symmetry.space_group_name_H-M   'P 1'
#
loop_
_entity.id
_entity.type
_entity.pdbx_description
1 polymer ?
#
loop_
_entity_poly.entity_id
_entity_poly.type
_entity_poly.pdbx_seq_one_letter_code
_entity_poly.pdbx_strand_id
1 'polypeptide(L)'
;YSLNFVEPWLGGRQPVQFSFSISQTKQFRYDYFTRKADKSQFFEIRGLTIGMARRLSIPDDYFQLSQAIAYQYYKLNNYYTGLFTFGDGESHNLSYNISLLRNNTYTNPIFPTGGSSFTISARLSPPYSLITGDDFSDVEERSEYTNYKGEPIQSEIDQAKYRWLEFYKLKFNGSWYT
;
A
#
# COMPACT_ATOMS: atom_id res chain seq x y z
N TYR A 1 -4.25 15.85 4.09
CA TYR A 1 -3.19 16.65 3.46
C TYR A 1 -2.34 15.75 2.60
N SER A 2 -1.91 16.25 1.40
CA SER A 2 -0.96 15.52 0.56
C SER A 2 -0.03 16.51 -0.14
N LEU A 3 1.23 16.11 -0.28
CA LEU A 3 2.24 16.78 -1.06
C LEU A 3 2.77 15.77 -2.08
N ASN A 4 2.73 16.14 -3.37
CA ASN A 4 3.26 15.33 -4.45
C ASN A 4 4.26 16.16 -5.25
N PHE A 5 5.43 15.60 -5.49
CA PHE A 5 6.45 16.16 -6.34
C PHE A 5 6.78 15.15 -7.45
N VAL A 6 6.85 15.63 -8.68
CA VAL A 6 7.22 14.81 -9.83
C VAL A 6 8.21 15.60 -10.69
N GLU A 7 9.37 15.00 -10.89
CA GLU A 7 10.41 15.50 -11.80
C GLU A 7 10.51 14.56 -12.99
N PRO A 8 10.05 14.96 -14.20
CA PRO A 8 10.03 14.06 -15.36
C PRO A 8 11.42 13.78 -15.96
N TRP A 9 12.40 14.65 -15.69
CA TRP A 9 13.76 14.53 -16.17
C TRP A 9 14.74 14.65 -15.02
N LEU A 10 15.08 13.55 -14.40
CA LEU A 10 15.94 13.54 -13.23
C LEU A 10 17.25 14.29 -13.47
N GLY A 11 17.43 15.40 -12.73
CA GLY A 11 18.57 16.29 -12.90
C GLY A 11 18.63 17.01 -14.26
N GLY A 12 17.52 17.10 -15.00
CA GLY A 12 17.40 17.78 -16.28
C GLY A 12 18.14 17.10 -17.45
N ARG A 13 18.66 15.89 -17.27
CA ARG A 13 19.51 15.22 -18.27
C ARG A 13 19.08 13.80 -18.63
N GLN A 14 18.45 13.08 -17.72
CA GLN A 14 18.08 11.69 -17.93
C GLN A 14 16.57 11.54 -18.10
N PRO A 15 16.07 10.76 -19.07
CA PRO A 15 14.65 10.49 -19.28
C PRO A 15 14.13 9.51 -18.22
N VAL A 16 14.37 9.82 -16.97
CA VAL A 16 13.93 9.09 -15.79
C VAL A 16 13.05 10.00 -14.98
N GLN A 17 11.81 9.63 -14.83
CA GLN A 17 10.87 10.35 -13.96
C GLN A 17 11.14 9.95 -12.51
N PHE A 18 11.32 10.94 -11.66
CA PHE A 18 11.35 10.77 -10.22
C PHE A 18 10.03 11.27 -9.61
N SER A 19 9.52 10.57 -8.62
CA SER A 19 8.33 10.97 -7.89
C SER A 19 8.53 10.81 -6.38
N PHE A 20 7.98 11.76 -5.66
CA PHE A 20 7.97 11.78 -4.21
C PHE A 20 6.58 12.21 -3.73
N SER A 21 6.03 11.49 -2.76
CA SER A 21 4.70 11.76 -2.22
C SER A 21 4.67 11.57 -0.72
N ILE A 22 4.14 12.56 -0.02
CA ILE A 22 3.78 12.45 1.40
C ILE A 22 2.28 12.68 1.51
N SER A 23 1.62 11.88 2.33
CA SER A 23 0.19 12.02 2.61
C SER A 23 -0.11 11.77 4.08
N GLN A 24 -1.10 12.50 4.58
CA GLN A 24 -1.69 12.29 5.89
C GLN A 24 -3.20 12.43 5.78
N THR A 25 -3.91 11.42 6.20
CA THR A 25 -5.37 11.41 6.30
C THR A 25 -5.75 11.07 7.73
N LYS A 26 -6.62 11.87 8.33
CA LYS A 26 -7.18 11.59 9.65
C LYS A 26 -8.68 11.72 9.57
N GLN A 27 -9.39 10.70 10.01
CA GLN A 27 -10.83 10.62 10.02
C GLN A 27 -11.31 10.38 11.44
N PHE A 28 -12.29 11.16 11.88
CA PHE A 28 -12.94 11.02 13.18
C PHE A 28 -14.28 10.34 13.01
N ARG A 29 -14.70 9.63 14.05
CA ARG A 29 -16.05 9.10 14.12
C ARG A 29 -17.05 10.25 14.30
N TYR A 30 -18.10 10.23 13.50
CA TYR A 30 -19.19 11.18 13.64
C TYR A 30 -20.26 10.60 14.56
N ASP A 31 -20.58 11.34 15.64
CA ASP A 31 -21.67 10.98 16.53
C ASP A 31 -22.94 11.70 16.06
N TYR A 32 -23.91 10.88 15.62
CA TYR A 32 -25.18 11.36 15.09
C TYR A 32 -26.10 11.97 16.18
N PHE A 33 -25.94 11.59 17.46
CA PHE A 33 -26.74 12.10 18.55
C PHE A 33 -26.28 13.51 18.95
N THR A 34 -24.99 13.71 19.11
CA THR A 34 -24.42 15.01 19.47
C THR A 34 -24.16 15.90 18.26
N ARG A 35 -24.27 15.36 17.04
CA ARG A 35 -23.95 16.02 15.76
C ARG A 35 -22.56 16.60 15.72
N LYS A 36 -21.61 15.96 16.39
CA LYS A 36 -20.20 16.38 16.45
C LYS A 36 -19.28 15.21 16.10
N ALA A 37 -18.08 15.56 15.63
CA ALA A 37 -17.02 14.59 15.46
C ALA A 37 -16.40 14.26 16.82
N ASP A 38 -16.36 12.97 17.16
CA ASP A 38 -15.68 12.50 18.37
C ASP A 38 -14.18 12.42 18.08
N LYS A 39 -13.42 13.33 18.66
CA LYS A 39 -11.96 13.40 18.47
C LYS A 39 -11.19 12.30 19.19
N SER A 40 -11.82 11.60 20.13
CA SER A 40 -11.22 10.45 20.81
C SER A 40 -11.21 9.20 19.97
N GLN A 41 -12.12 9.10 18.98
CA GLN A 41 -12.25 7.97 18.09
C GLN A 41 -11.81 8.37 16.68
N PHE A 42 -10.65 7.86 16.26
CA PHE A 42 -10.08 8.25 14.97
C PHE A 42 -9.29 7.13 14.29
N PHE A 43 -9.22 7.27 12.99
CA PHE A 43 -8.36 6.50 12.11
C PHE A 43 -7.41 7.44 11.39
N GLU A 44 -6.12 7.21 11.48
CA GLU A 44 -5.08 8.01 10.85
C GLU A 44 -4.22 7.16 9.93
N ILE A 45 -3.99 7.65 8.71
CA ILE A 45 -3.05 7.07 7.76
C ILE A 45 -2.00 8.12 7.44
N ARG A 46 -0.73 7.75 7.54
CA ARG A 46 0.40 8.52 7.04
C ARG A 46 1.12 7.71 5.99
N GLY A 47 1.37 8.32 4.85
CA GLY A 47 2.02 7.66 3.71
C GLY A 47 3.23 8.43 3.23
N LEU A 48 4.29 7.71 2.87
CA LEU A 48 5.47 8.19 2.16
C LEU A 48 5.72 7.27 0.98
N THR A 49 5.88 7.85 -0.21
CA THR A 49 6.22 7.07 -1.41
C THR A 49 7.33 7.76 -2.18
N ILE A 50 8.32 6.98 -2.59
CA ILE A 50 9.41 7.42 -3.47
C ILE A 50 9.41 6.47 -4.66
N GLY A 51 9.36 7.03 -5.87
CA GLY A 51 9.27 6.24 -7.09
C GLY A 51 10.14 6.78 -8.22
N MET A 52 10.46 5.86 -9.12
CA MET A 52 11.15 6.15 -10.37
C MET A 52 10.47 5.41 -11.51
N ALA A 53 10.36 6.06 -12.66
CA ALA A 53 9.86 5.45 -13.89
C ALA A 53 10.76 5.81 -15.06
N ARG A 54 11.01 4.83 -15.94
CA ARG A 54 11.82 5.02 -17.14
C ARG A 54 11.25 4.24 -18.31
N ARG A 55 11.40 4.79 -19.50
CA ARG A 55 11.16 4.06 -20.75
C ARG A 55 12.34 3.12 -21.01
N LEU A 56 12.03 1.92 -21.47
CA LEU A 56 13.04 0.94 -21.90
C LEU A 56 13.10 0.96 -23.42
N SER A 57 14.31 0.79 -23.96
CA SER A 57 14.53 0.67 -25.40
C SER A 57 14.59 -0.77 -25.88
N ILE A 58 14.60 -1.73 -24.96
CA ILE A 58 14.66 -3.17 -25.25
C ILE A 58 13.51 -3.85 -24.49
N PRO A 59 12.70 -4.70 -25.15
CA PRO A 59 12.77 -5.16 -26.57
C PRO A 59 12.22 -4.15 -27.58
N ASP A 60 11.41 -3.17 -27.17
CA ASP A 60 10.92 -2.07 -27.99
C ASP A 60 10.70 -0.80 -27.13
N ASP A 61 10.51 0.36 -27.79
CA ASP A 61 10.37 1.66 -27.13
C ASP A 61 9.00 1.88 -26.43
N TYR A 62 8.11 0.90 -26.50
CA TYR A 62 6.79 0.97 -25.88
C TYR A 62 6.78 0.52 -24.41
N PHE A 63 7.89 -0.05 -23.93
CA PHE A 63 8.01 -0.50 -22.55
C PHE A 63 8.34 0.65 -21.59
N GLN A 64 7.65 0.65 -20.46
CA GLN A 64 7.92 1.54 -19.33
C GLN A 64 8.05 0.69 -18.06
N LEU A 65 9.17 0.85 -17.36
CA LEU A 65 9.40 0.26 -16.06
C LEU A 65 9.21 1.33 -14.98
N SER A 66 8.34 1.04 -14.02
CA SER A 66 8.12 1.86 -12.82
C SER A 66 8.48 1.08 -11.57
N GLN A 67 9.15 1.72 -10.64
CA GLN A 67 9.55 1.15 -9.35
C GLN A 67 9.26 2.18 -8.26
N ALA A 68 8.74 1.74 -7.12
CA ALA A 68 8.50 2.62 -5.99
C ALA A 68 8.63 1.87 -4.67
N ILE A 69 9.13 2.57 -3.67
CA ILE A 69 9.08 2.16 -2.27
C ILE A 69 8.01 3.00 -1.61
N ALA A 70 7.07 2.34 -0.95
CA ALA A 70 5.99 2.99 -0.23
C ALA A 70 5.97 2.51 1.22
N TYR A 71 5.92 3.46 2.14
CA TYR A 71 5.71 3.22 3.55
C TYR A 71 4.38 3.82 3.98
N GLN A 72 3.56 3.05 4.67
CA GLN A 72 2.28 3.48 5.21
C GLN A 72 2.20 3.12 6.70
N TYR A 73 1.84 4.09 7.50
CA TYR A 73 1.58 3.95 8.92
C TYR A 73 0.09 4.15 9.17
N TYR A 74 -0.50 3.20 9.85
CA TYR A 74 -1.90 3.20 10.25
C TYR A 74 -2.00 3.30 11.77
N LYS A 75 -2.84 4.20 12.25
CA LYS A 75 -3.17 4.33 13.66
C LYS A 75 -4.67 4.35 13.85
N LEU A 76 -5.14 3.45 14.69
CA LEU A 76 -6.54 3.35 15.09
C LEU A 76 -6.66 3.65 16.58
N ASN A 77 -7.71 4.39 16.93
CA ASN A 77 -8.07 4.64 18.31
C ASN A 77 -9.58 4.50 18.44
N ASN A 78 -10.03 3.35 18.97
CA ASN A 78 -11.42 2.97 19.13
C ASN A 78 -12.26 3.19 17.84
N TYR A 79 -11.65 2.81 16.66
CA TYR A 79 -12.23 3.06 15.35
C TYR A 79 -12.14 1.80 14.47
N TYR A 80 -13.28 1.18 14.21
CA TYR A 80 -13.35 0.00 13.34
C TYR A 80 -13.54 0.43 11.88
N THR A 81 -12.58 0.12 11.03
CA THR A 81 -12.56 0.53 9.62
C THR A 81 -12.99 -0.57 8.65
N GLY A 82 -13.03 -1.82 9.10
CA GLY A 82 -13.13 -2.99 8.22
C GLY A 82 -11.84 -3.34 7.46
N LEU A 83 -10.77 -2.53 7.61
CA LEU A 83 -9.44 -2.84 7.08
C LEU A 83 -8.65 -3.74 8.04
N PHE A 84 -8.92 -3.61 9.31
CA PHE A 84 -8.30 -4.38 10.40
C PHE A 84 -9.40 -5.00 11.25
N THR A 85 -9.09 -6.12 11.90
CA THR A 85 -9.97 -6.82 12.82
C THR A 85 -9.95 -6.21 14.22
N PHE A 86 -8.99 -5.33 14.50
CA PHE A 86 -8.87 -4.57 15.74
C PHE A 86 -9.31 -3.10 15.55
N GLY A 87 -9.82 -2.50 16.62
CA GLY A 87 -10.24 -1.08 16.64
C GLY A 87 -9.21 -0.14 17.27
N ASP A 88 -8.23 -0.68 18.01
CA ASP A 88 -7.15 0.04 18.67
C ASP A 88 -5.82 -0.58 18.26
N GLY A 89 -4.85 0.29 17.93
CA GLY A 89 -3.50 -0.18 17.61
C GLY A 89 -2.86 0.55 16.45
N GLU A 90 -1.71 0.03 16.06
CA GLU A 90 -0.86 0.59 15.02
C GLU A 90 -0.43 -0.51 14.05
N SER A 91 -0.34 -0.15 12.76
CA SER A 91 0.13 -1.06 11.74
C SER A 91 1.07 -0.35 10.77
N HIS A 92 2.13 -1.04 10.36
CA HIS A 92 3.15 -0.55 9.45
C HIS A 92 3.13 -1.39 8.18
N ASN A 93 3.18 -0.73 7.04
CA ASN A 93 3.25 -1.36 5.74
C ASN A 93 4.39 -0.73 4.93
N LEU A 94 5.48 -1.45 4.80
CA LEU A 94 6.55 -1.11 3.86
C LEU A 94 6.41 -2.02 2.65
N SER A 95 6.29 -1.45 1.47
CA SER A 95 6.13 -2.23 0.24
C SER A 95 7.01 -1.70 -0.89
N TYR A 96 7.56 -2.63 -1.66
CA TYR A 96 8.20 -2.37 -2.93
C TYR A 96 7.23 -2.69 -4.06
N ASN A 97 7.01 -1.71 -4.92
CA ASN A 97 6.14 -1.82 -6.07
C ASN A 97 6.97 -1.78 -7.35
N ILE A 98 6.78 -2.76 -8.22
CA ILE A 98 7.38 -2.80 -9.55
C ILE A 98 6.27 -2.99 -10.58
N SER A 99 6.31 -2.24 -11.67
CA SER A 99 5.33 -2.33 -12.74
C SER A 99 6.00 -2.18 -14.09
N LEU A 100 5.69 -3.11 -14.98
CA LEU A 100 6.09 -3.10 -16.38
C LEU A 100 4.85 -2.87 -17.23
N LEU A 101 4.80 -1.72 -17.88
CA LEU A 101 3.76 -1.35 -18.85
C LEU A 101 4.33 -1.48 -20.25
N ARG A 102 3.60 -2.09 -21.17
CA ARG A 102 3.81 -1.95 -22.61
C ARG A 102 2.53 -1.40 -23.24
N ASN A 103 2.64 -0.36 -24.01
CA ASN A 103 1.50 0.23 -24.70
C ASN A 103 1.90 0.68 -26.11
N ASN A 104 1.43 -0.04 -27.11
CA ASN A 104 1.56 0.31 -28.52
C ASN A 104 0.20 0.44 -29.23
N THR A 105 -0.84 0.79 -28.46
CA THR A 105 -2.16 1.06 -29.07
C THR A 105 -2.08 2.28 -29.99
N TYR A 106 -2.78 2.20 -31.13
CA TYR A 106 -2.81 3.29 -32.09
C TYR A 106 -3.55 4.52 -31.54
N THR A 107 -3.24 5.65 -32.13
CA THR A 107 -3.40 7.02 -31.63
C THR A 107 -4.82 7.49 -31.29
N ASN A 108 -5.86 6.67 -31.47
CA ASN A 108 -7.18 7.07 -31.02
C ASN A 108 -7.42 6.64 -29.57
N PRO A 109 -7.37 7.57 -28.60
CA PRO A 109 -7.49 7.21 -27.18
C PRO A 109 -8.91 6.76 -26.79
N ILE A 110 -9.92 7.07 -27.62
CA ILE A 110 -11.32 6.73 -27.34
C ILE A 110 -11.70 5.39 -27.93
N PHE A 111 -11.26 5.13 -29.18
CA PHE A 111 -11.51 3.89 -29.90
C PHE A 111 -10.21 3.39 -30.54
N PRO A 112 -9.38 2.64 -29.81
CA PRO A 112 -8.17 2.07 -30.40
C PRO A 112 -8.54 1.14 -31.55
N THR A 113 -8.00 1.40 -32.73
CA THR A 113 -8.26 0.62 -33.96
C THR A 113 -7.22 -0.48 -34.19
N GLY A 114 -6.29 -0.67 -33.26
CA GLY A 114 -5.27 -1.70 -33.32
C GLY A 114 -4.20 -1.52 -32.26
N GLY A 115 -3.38 -2.56 -32.08
CA GLY A 115 -2.31 -2.60 -31.11
C GLY A 115 -2.67 -3.32 -29.82
N SER A 116 -1.78 -3.25 -28.84
CA SER A 116 -1.98 -3.92 -27.55
C SER A 116 -1.45 -3.08 -26.39
N SER A 117 -2.09 -3.23 -25.25
CA SER A 117 -1.60 -2.69 -23.99
C SER A 117 -1.61 -3.77 -22.92
N PHE A 118 -0.51 -3.96 -22.22
CA PHE A 118 -0.50 -4.81 -21.05
C PHE A 118 0.34 -4.21 -19.92
N THR A 119 -0.07 -4.53 -18.70
CA THR A 119 0.62 -4.13 -17.49
C THR A 119 0.80 -5.33 -16.58
N ILE A 120 2.03 -5.60 -16.19
CA ILE A 120 2.38 -6.55 -15.14
C ILE A 120 2.86 -5.76 -13.96
N SER A 121 2.27 -5.97 -12.80
CA SER A 121 2.70 -5.29 -11.58
C SER A 121 2.81 -6.25 -10.40
N ALA A 122 3.84 -6.06 -9.60
CA ALA A 122 4.06 -6.75 -8.36
C ALA A 122 4.18 -5.75 -7.20
N ARG A 123 3.54 -6.06 -6.09
CA ARG A 123 3.70 -5.37 -4.82
C ARG A 123 4.17 -6.39 -3.78
N LEU A 124 5.30 -6.11 -3.17
CA LEU A 124 5.99 -7.01 -2.26
C LEU A 124 6.27 -6.29 -0.96
N SER A 125 5.92 -6.88 0.17
CA SER A 125 6.37 -6.46 1.50
C SER A 125 7.49 -7.37 1.98
N PRO A 126 8.47 -6.85 2.74
CA PRO A 126 9.47 -7.70 3.37
C PRO A 126 8.84 -8.74 4.29
N PRO A 127 9.39 -9.95 4.37
CA PRO A 127 8.93 -10.98 5.29
C PRO A 127 9.44 -10.68 6.71
N TYR A 128 8.75 -9.80 7.43
CA TYR A 128 9.16 -9.36 8.77
C TYR A 128 9.18 -10.51 9.77
N SER A 129 8.24 -11.45 9.70
CA SER A 129 8.18 -12.64 10.54
C SER A 129 9.47 -13.47 10.46
N LEU A 130 10.05 -13.60 9.26
CA LEU A 130 11.32 -14.28 9.06
C LEU A 130 12.53 -13.48 9.58
N ILE A 131 12.44 -12.13 9.56
CA ILE A 131 13.53 -11.24 9.99
C ILE A 131 13.55 -11.10 11.50
N THR A 132 12.40 -10.93 12.13
CA THR A 132 12.27 -10.77 13.59
C THR A 132 12.28 -12.10 14.33
N GLY A 133 12.01 -13.21 13.63
CA GLY A 133 11.89 -14.52 14.23
C GLY A 133 10.61 -14.71 15.06
N ASP A 134 9.64 -13.80 14.91
CA ASP A 134 8.36 -13.89 15.59
C ASP A 134 7.51 -14.98 14.95
N ASP A 135 7.39 -16.10 15.63
CA ASP A 135 6.45 -17.15 15.27
C ASP A 135 5.10 -16.87 15.93
N PHE A 136 4.09 -16.65 15.11
CA PHE A 136 2.71 -16.41 15.56
C PHE A 136 1.86 -17.69 15.59
N SER A 137 2.45 -18.88 15.40
CA SER A 137 1.72 -20.15 15.45
C SER A 137 1.15 -20.44 16.84
N ASP A 138 1.88 -20.05 17.90
CA ASP A 138 1.53 -20.34 19.29
C ASP A 138 1.07 -19.08 20.06
N VAL A 139 0.69 -18.00 19.36
CA VAL A 139 0.33 -16.72 20.00
C VAL A 139 -0.91 -16.84 20.88
N GLU A 140 -1.84 -17.71 20.53
CA GLU A 140 -3.07 -17.95 21.32
C GLU A 140 -2.79 -18.53 22.70
N GLU A 141 -1.67 -19.24 22.87
CA GLU A 141 -1.26 -19.86 24.14
C GLU A 141 -0.39 -18.93 25.00
N ARG A 142 0.06 -17.78 24.46
CA ARG A 142 0.92 -16.85 25.21
C ARG A 142 0.08 -16.10 26.25
N SER A 143 0.55 -16.14 27.50
CA SER A 143 -0.10 -15.44 28.63
C SER A 143 -0.24 -13.94 28.45
N GLU A 144 0.55 -13.33 27.55
CA GLU A 144 0.51 -11.90 27.24
C GLU A 144 -0.78 -11.49 26.54
N TYR A 145 -1.42 -12.43 25.80
CA TYR A 145 -2.63 -12.20 25.00
C TYR A 145 -3.86 -12.92 25.56
N THR A 146 -3.82 -13.32 26.83
CA THR A 146 -4.95 -13.98 27.48
C THR A 146 -5.56 -13.10 28.56
N ASN A 147 -6.88 -13.18 28.71
CA ASN A 147 -7.59 -12.51 29.79
C ASN A 147 -7.34 -13.23 31.14
N TYR A 148 -7.85 -12.65 32.24
CA TYR A 148 -7.74 -13.22 33.58
C TYR A 148 -8.39 -14.63 33.72
N LYS A 149 -9.15 -15.09 32.73
CA LYS A 149 -9.75 -16.42 32.64
C LYS A 149 -8.93 -17.40 31.79
N GLY A 150 -7.80 -16.94 31.21
CA GLY A 150 -7.00 -17.74 30.28
C GLY A 150 -7.57 -17.86 28.87
N GLU A 151 -8.56 -17.00 28.50
CA GLU A 151 -9.12 -16.98 27.15
C GLU A 151 -8.36 -15.99 26.28
N PRO A 152 -8.05 -16.31 25.00
CA PRO A 152 -7.29 -15.44 24.11
C PRO A 152 -8.06 -14.14 23.77
N ILE A 153 -7.36 -13.02 23.85
CA ILE A 153 -7.89 -11.70 23.44
C ILE A 153 -7.58 -11.48 21.96
N GLN A 154 -8.51 -11.86 21.10
CA GLN A 154 -8.32 -11.85 19.64
C GLN A 154 -7.88 -10.51 19.07
N SER A 155 -8.36 -9.39 19.62
CA SER A 155 -7.97 -8.04 19.16
C SER A 155 -6.50 -7.72 19.41
N GLU A 156 -5.92 -8.19 20.51
CA GLU A 156 -4.52 -7.99 20.86
C GLU A 156 -3.61 -8.89 20.03
N ILE A 157 -4.04 -10.15 19.82
CA ILE A 157 -3.37 -11.10 18.93
C ILE A 157 -3.31 -10.54 17.50
N ASP A 158 -4.43 -10.07 16.99
CA ASP A 158 -4.52 -9.51 15.64
C ASP A 158 -3.69 -8.22 15.52
N GLN A 159 -3.68 -7.38 16.55
CA GLN A 159 -2.85 -6.18 16.57
C GLN A 159 -1.36 -6.52 16.54
N ALA A 160 -0.92 -7.52 17.29
CA ALA A 160 0.46 -7.99 17.28
C ALA A 160 0.84 -8.59 15.92
N LYS A 161 -0.01 -9.47 15.38
CA LYS A 161 0.19 -10.15 14.10
C LYS A 161 0.24 -9.17 12.91
N TYR A 162 -0.63 -8.16 12.90
CA TYR A 162 -0.73 -7.17 11.81
C TYR A 162 0.01 -5.87 12.08
N ARG A 163 0.89 -5.85 13.09
CA ARG A 163 1.74 -4.70 13.36
C ARG A 163 2.64 -4.36 12.17
N TRP A 164 3.18 -5.38 11.50
CA TRP A 164 3.88 -5.27 10.23
C TRP A 164 3.15 -6.11 9.19
N LEU A 165 2.65 -5.45 8.15
CA LEU A 165 1.93 -6.13 7.09
C LEU A 165 2.88 -6.83 6.13
N GLU A 166 2.69 -8.14 5.98
CA GLU A 166 3.42 -8.98 5.03
C GLU A 166 2.47 -9.47 3.96
N PHE A 167 2.79 -9.15 2.70
CA PHE A 167 2.02 -9.67 1.57
C PHE A 167 2.79 -9.56 0.27
N TYR A 168 2.39 -10.36 -0.68
CA TYR A 168 2.74 -10.21 -2.08
C TYR A 168 1.48 -10.16 -2.93
N LYS A 169 1.47 -9.30 -3.92
CA LYS A 169 0.34 -9.14 -4.84
C LYS A 169 0.85 -9.00 -6.25
N LEU A 170 0.42 -9.91 -7.12
CA LEU A 170 0.68 -9.85 -8.54
C LEU A 170 -0.61 -9.46 -9.28
N LYS A 171 -0.48 -8.57 -10.26
CA LYS A 171 -1.58 -8.16 -11.13
C LYS A 171 -1.12 -8.19 -12.57
N PHE A 172 -1.98 -8.70 -13.43
CA PHE A 172 -1.86 -8.61 -14.87
C PHE A 172 -3.12 -7.96 -15.44
N ASN A 173 -2.93 -6.96 -16.28
CA ASN A 173 -3.99 -6.35 -17.08
C ASN A 173 -3.54 -6.35 -18.53
N GLY A 174 -4.43 -6.72 -19.45
CA GLY A 174 -4.12 -6.74 -20.88
C GLY A 174 -5.34 -6.41 -21.71
N SER A 175 -5.11 -5.68 -22.81
CA SER A 175 -6.10 -5.40 -23.85
C SER A 175 -5.44 -5.52 -25.22
N TRP A 176 -6.19 -6.06 -26.15
CA TRP A 176 -5.78 -6.25 -27.54
C TRP A 176 -6.87 -5.70 -28.47
N TYR A 177 -6.47 -4.94 -29.46
CA TYR A 177 -7.35 -4.32 -30.43
C TYR A 177 -6.96 -4.78 -31.84
N THR A 178 -7.96 -5.21 -32.63
CA THR A 178 -7.79 -5.69 -34.02
C THR A 178 -8.76 -4.97 -34.93
#